data_ee9a8103e35c94cad146ce345d65864a
#
_entry.id   ee9a8103e35c94cad146ce345d65864a
#
_cell.length_a   1.000
_cell.length_b   1.000
_cell.length_c   1.000
_cell.angle_alpha   90.00
_cell.angle_beta   90.00
_cell.angle_gamma   90.00
#
_symmetry.space_group_name_H-M   'P 1'
#
loop_
_entity.id
_entity.type
_entity.pdbx_description
1 polymer ?
#
loop_
_entity_poly.entity_id
_entity_poly.type
_entity_poly.pdbx_seq_one_letter_code
_entity_poly.pdbx_strand_id
1 'polypeptide(L)'
;RIIEQIRTAIIELVHYEDNASKLKLSEYLKEKCHYDYSFLSKLFSEVNGVSIEKYYIAQKVERIKELLIYDELSISEIADLLQYSSVAHLSTQFRNMTGMTPSQFKQLKEHKREPLDEI
;
A
#
# COMPACT_ATOMS: atom_id res chain seq x y z
N ARG A 1 4.72 -14.62 16.02
CA ARG A 1 5.99 -14.73 15.35
C ARG A 1 5.89 -14.87 13.85
N ILE A 2 5.10 -15.85 13.38
CA ILE A 2 4.81 -15.93 11.95
C ILE A 2 4.05 -14.69 11.51
N ILE A 3 3.16 -14.19 12.34
CA ILE A 3 2.42 -12.96 12.05
C ILE A 3 3.39 -11.80 11.82
N GLU A 4 4.41 -11.67 12.66
CA GLU A 4 5.40 -10.62 12.47
C GLU A 4 6.20 -10.80 11.19
N GLN A 5 6.48 -12.04 10.82
CA GLN A 5 7.18 -12.30 9.56
C GLN A 5 6.33 -11.87 8.37
N ILE A 6 5.02 -12.13 8.41
CA ILE A 6 4.11 -11.71 7.35
C ILE A 6 4.08 -10.19 7.25
N ARG A 7 3.90 -9.52 8.39
CA ARG A 7 3.87 -8.05 8.41
C ARG A 7 5.15 -7.45 7.87
N THR A 8 6.28 -7.95 8.37
CA THR A 8 7.58 -7.44 7.93
C THR A 8 7.79 -7.65 6.44
N ALA A 9 7.43 -8.82 5.93
CA ALA A 9 7.59 -9.10 4.52
C ALA A 9 6.76 -8.14 3.66
N ILE A 10 5.52 -7.89 4.05
CA ILE A 10 4.65 -6.98 3.30
C ILE A 10 5.16 -5.55 3.39
N ILE A 11 5.59 -5.10 4.57
CA ILE A 11 6.12 -3.75 4.74
C ILE A 11 7.38 -3.56 3.90
N GLU A 12 8.27 -4.54 3.91
CA GLU A 12 9.48 -4.44 3.10
C GLU A 12 9.15 -4.40 1.61
N LEU A 13 8.22 -5.25 1.18
CA LEU A 13 7.83 -5.26 -0.23
C LEU A 13 7.27 -3.91 -0.67
N VAL A 14 6.37 -3.34 0.11
CA VAL A 14 5.66 -2.12 -0.28
C VAL A 14 6.49 -0.87 -0.04
N HIS A 15 7.10 -0.75 1.13
CA HIS A 15 7.72 0.52 1.54
C HIS A 15 9.20 0.62 1.21
N TYR A 16 9.89 -0.50 1.08
CA TYR A 16 11.31 -0.47 0.80
C TYR A 16 11.64 -0.92 -0.61
N GLU A 17 10.77 -1.72 -1.22
CA GLU A 17 11.00 -2.22 -2.57
C GLU A 17 9.99 -1.65 -3.57
N ASP A 18 9.11 -0.75 -3.12
CA ASP A 18 8.07 -0.13 -3.94
C ASP A 18 7.27 -1.17 -4.72
N ASN A 19 6.97 -2.30 -4.07
CA ASN A 19 6.16 -3.37 -4.63
C ASN A 19 6.76 -3.97 -5.90
N ALA A 20 8.09 -4.03 -5.98
CA ALA A 20 8.81 -4.38 -7.21
C ALA A 20 8.99 -5.86 -7.46
N SER A 21 8.36 -6.73 -6.65
CA SER A 21 8.47 -8.16 -6.86
C SER A 21 7.73 -8.60 -8.12
N LYS A 22 8.32 -9.52 -8.86
CA LYS A 22 7.64 -10.12 -10.01
C LYS A 22 6.71 -11.26 -9.61
N LEU A 23 6.78 -11.69 -8.36
CA LEU A 23 5.93 -12.77 -7.87
C LEU A 23 4.60 -12.22 -7.44
N LYS A 24 3.56 -13.04 -7.53
CA LYS A 24 2.30 -12.72 -6.90
C LYS A 24 2.51 -12.67 -5.39
N LEU A 25 1.66 -11.93 -4.70
CA LEU A 25 1.78 -11.78 -3.25
C LEU A 25 1.82 -13.14 -2.54
N SER A 26 0.98 -14.09 -2.95
CA SER A 26 0.93 -15.41 -2.34
C SER A 26 2.26 -16.14 -2.46
N GLU A 27 2.89 -16.04 -3.61
CA GLU A 27 4.19 -16.69 -3.85
C GLU A 27 5.30 -15.97 -3.11
N TYR A 28 5.24 -14.64 -3.09
CA TYR A 28 6.22 -13.84 -2.37
C TYR A 28 6.23 -14.21 -0.89
N LEU A 29 5.04 -14.29 -0.29
CA LEU A 29 4.93 -14.61 1.13
C LEU A 29 5.36 -16.04 1.43
N LYS A 30 5.04 -16.97 0.52
CA LYS A 30 5.48 -18.35 0.70
C LYS A 30 7.01 -18.42 0.75
N GLU A 31 7.68 -17.68 -0.14
CA GLU A 31 9.14 -17.67 -0.14
C GLU A 31 9.72 -17.04 1.11
N LYS A 32 9.12 -15.95 1.55
CA LYS A 32 9.66 -15.23 2.72
C LYS A 32 9.37 -15.94 4.04
N CYS A 33 8.20 -16.56 4.15
CA CYS A 33 7.76 -17.12 5.43
C CYS A 33 7.86 -18.64 5.50
N HIS A 34 8.09 -19.29 4.36
CA HIS A 34 8.32 -20.74 4.27
C HIS A 34 7.12 -21.60 4.67
N TYR A 35 5.91 -21.07 4.43
CA TYR A 35 4.66 -21.78 4.63
C TYR A 35 3.73 -21.50 3.45
N ASP A 36 2.81 -22.41 3.19
CA ASP A 36 1.82 -22.19 2.15
C ASP A 36 0.96 -20.99 2.44
N TYR A 37 0.55 -20.29 1.40
CA TYR A 37 -0.25 -19.07 1.56
C TYR A 37 -1.56 -19.33 2.28
N SER A 38 -2.21 -20.48 2.01
CA SER A 38 -3.48 -20.77 2.67
C SER A 38 -3.32 -20.83 4.18
N PHE A 39 -2.22 -21.42 4.65
CA PHE A 39 -1.92 -21.45 6.07
C PHE A 39 -1.66 -20.04 6.62
N LEU A 40 -0.83 -19.29 5.92
CA LEU A 40 -0.50 -17.92 6.33
C LEU A 40 -1.73 -17.03 6.37
N SER A 41 -2.58 -17.16 5.35
CA SER A 41 -3.78 -16.35 5.22
C SER A 41 -4.77 -16.62 6.35
N LYS A 42 -4.99 -17.88 6.66
CA LYS A 42 -5.91 -18.26 7.72
C LYS A 42 -5.41 -17.78 9.08
N LEU A 43 -4.14 -18.02 9.35
CA LEU A 43 -3.55 -17.61 10.63
C LEU A 43 -3.60 -16.10 10.79
N PHE A 44 -3.23 -15.35 9.76
CA PHE A 44 -3.21 -13.90 9.83
C PHE A 44 -4.60 -13.34 10.09
N SER A 45 -5.62 -13.85 9.38
CA SER A 45 -6.99 -13.39 9.56
C SER A 45 -7.51 -13.70 10.96
N GLU A 46 -7.19 -14.87 11.48
CA GLU A 46 -7.65 -15.27 12.81
C GLU A 46 -7.04 -14.41 13.90
N VAL A 47 -5.78 -14.05 13.76
CA VAL A 47 -5.09 -13.26 14.79
C VAL A 47 -5.40 -11.77 14.66
N ASN A 48 -5.46 -11.24 13.45
CA ASN A 48 -5.56 -9.80 13.24
C ASN A 48 -6.95 -9.30 12.89
N GLY A 49 -7.87 -10.20 12.53
CA GLY A 49 -9.23 -9.80 12.18
C GLY A 49 -9.37 -9.16 10.81
N VAL A 50 -8.28 -9.09 10.04
CA VAL A 50 -8.32 -8.62 8.65
C VAL A 50 -7.50 -9.56 7.80
N SER A 51 -7.82 -9.62 6.50
CA SER A 51 -7.10 -10.52 5.61
C SER A 51 -5.73 -9.96 5.26
N ILE A 52 -4.85 -10.85 4.82
CA ILE A 52 -3.54 -10.43 4.30
C ILE A 52 -3.72 -9.45 3.16
N GLU A 53 -4.69 -9.70 2.27
CA GLU A 53 -4.93 -8.84 1.11
C GLU A 53 -5.31 -7.43 1.55
N LYS A 54 -6.16 -7.31 2.55
CA LYS A 54 -6.55 -5.99 3.05
C LYS A 54 -5.38 -5.28 3.70
N TYR A 55 -4.57 -6.00 4.45
CA TYR A 55 -3.38 -5.41 5.05
C TYR A 55 -2.41 -4.92 3.98
N TYR A 56 -2.22 -5.72 2.94
CA TYR A 56 -1.37 -5.38 1.81
C TYR A 56 -1.86 -4.11 1.10
N ILE A 57 -3.17 -4.05 0.81
CA ILE A 57 -3.76 -2.87 0.17
C ILE A 57 -3.58 -1.64 1.04
N ALA A 58 -3.79 -1.78 2.35
CA ALA A 58 -3.63 -0.67 3.28
C ALA A 58 -2.19 -0.14 3.25
N GLN A 59 -1.21 -1.04 3.20
CA GLN A 59 0.19 -0.62 3.12
C GLN A 59 0.49 0.09 1.81
N LYS A 60 -0.06 -0.39 0.70
CA LYS A 60 0.13 0.30 -0.58
C LYS A 60 -0.50 1.69 -0.56
N VAL A 61 -1.66 1.82 0.05
CA VAL A 61 -2.32 3.13 0.16
C VAL A 61 -1.45 4.09 0.98
N GLU A 62 -0.85 3.62 2.07
CA GLU A 62 0.07 4.46 2.85
C GLU A 62 1.27 4.90 2.03
N ARG A 63 1.81 4.00 1.21
CA ARG A 63 2.92 4.35 0.33
C ARG A 63 2.51 5.38 -0.71
N ILE A 64 1.31 5.23 -1.27
CA ILE A 64 0.79 6.22 -2.23
C ILE A 64 0.69 7.58 -1.57
N LYS A 65 0.20 7.64 -0.32
CA LYS A 65 0.11 8.91 0.40
C LYS A 65 1.47 9.57 0.53
N GLU A 66 2.49 8.80 0.89
CA GLU A 66 3.84 9.33 0.99
C GLU A 66 4.33 9.90 -0.33
N LEU A 67 4.12 9.14 -1.40
CA LEU A 67 4.56 9.57 -2.71
C LEU A 67 3.82 10.82 -3.20
N LEU A 68 2.55 10.93 -2.85
CA LEU A 68 1.76 12.12 -3.21
C LEU A 68 2.22 13.36 -2.45
N ILE A 69 2.64 13.19 -1.19
CA ILE A 69 3.01 14.33 -0.35
C ILE A 69 4.44 14.80 -0.62
N TYR A 70 5.37 13.86 -0.79
CA TYR A 70 6.78 14.18 -0.74
C TYR A 70 7.45 14.21 -2.08
N ASP A 71 6.72 14.02 -3.21
CA ASP A 71 7.47 13.91 -4.30
C ASP A 71 6.92 14.48 -5.51
N GLU A 72 7.58 14.24 -6.49
CA GLU A 72 7.43 14.85 -7.74
C GLU A 72 6.87 13.89 -8.77
N LEU A 73 6.39 12.72 -8.34
CA LEU A 73 5.83 11.74 -9.28
C LEU A 73 4.38 12.07 -9.61
N SER A 74 4.01 11.89 -10.85
CA SER A 74 2.61 11.97 -11.25
C SER A 74 1.88 10.73 -10.78
N ILE A 75 0.54 10.78 -10.79
CA ILE A 75 -0.24 9.61 -10.40
C ILE A 75 0.01 8.43 -11.34
N SER A 76 0.28 8.70 -12.61
CA SER A 76 0.63 7.64 -13.56
C SER A 76 1.95 6.99 -13.19
N GLU A 77 2.93 7.80 -12.79
CA GLU A 77 4.22 7.28 -12.38
C GLU A 77 4.11 6.46 -11.10
N ILE A 78 3.27 6.89 -10.17
CA ILE A 78 3.03 6.14 -8.94
C ILE A 78 2.39 4.79 -9.25
N ALA A 79 1.40 4.78 -10.15
CA ALA A 79 0.74 3.54 -10.54
C ALA A 79 1.73 2.56 -11.15
N ASP A 80 2.60 3.05 -12.02
CA ASP A 80 3.63 2.21 -12.62
C ASP A 80 4.62 1.70 -11.57
N LEU A 81 5.06 2.57 -10.69
CA LEU A 81 6.02 2.21 -9.66
C LEU A 81 5.50 1.09 -8.77
N LEU A 82 4.25 1.20 -8.34
CA LEU A 82 3.65 0.24 -7.43
C LEU A 82 2.94 -0.91 -8.14
N GLN A 83 3.10 -0.98 -9.46
CA GLN A 83 2.62 -2.08 -10.29
C GLN A 83 1.11 -2.24 -10.30
N TYR A 84 0.39 -1.12 -10.31
CA TYR A 84 -1.04 -1.14 -10.58
C TYR A 84 -1.28 -1.33 -12.08
N SER A 85 -2.35 -2.00 -12.42
CA SER A 85 -2.68 -2.24 -13.82
C SER A 85 -3.08 -0.95 -14.54
N SER A 86 -3.54 0.05 -13.79
CA SER A 86 -3.96 1.33 -14.40
C SER A 86 -4.07 2.38 -13.30
N VAL A 87 -4.10 3.65 -13.71
CA VAL A 87 -4.39 4.75 -12.79
C VAL A 87 -5.78 4.57 -12.18
N ALA A 88 -6.73 4.10 -12.98
CA ALA A 88 -8.09 3.89 -12.49
C ALA A 88 -8.12 2.85 -11.37
N HIS A 89 -7.36 1.78 -11.50
CA HIS A 89 -7.29 0.76 -10.46
C HIS A 89 -6.72 1.35 -9.16
N LEU A 90 -5.63 2.09 -9.27
CA LEU A 90 -5.04 2.76 -8.12
C LEU A 90 -6.04 3.70 -7.46
N SER A 91 -6.69 4.55 -8.27
CA SER A 91 -7.62 5.56 -7.75
C SER A 91 -8.82 4.94 -7.07
N THR A 92 -9.36 3.86 -7.62
CA THR A 92 -10.49 3.17 -7.03
C THR A 92 -10.10 2.57 -5.68
N GLN A 93 -8.96 1.91 -5.64
CA GLN A 93 -8.50 1.30 -4.41
C GLN A 93 -8.20 2.36 -3.33
N PHE A 94 -7.54 3.44 -3.73
CA PHE A 94 -7.24 4.54 -2.82
C PHE A 94 -8.51 5.15 -2.26
N ARG A 95 -9.48 5.40 -3.13
CA ARG A 95 -10.75 5.99 -2.70
C ARG A 95 -11.53 5.07 -1.78
N ASN A 96 -11.52 3.77 -2.07
CA ASN A 96 -12.22 2.82 -1.20
C ASN A 96 -11.63 2.78 0.18
N MET A 97 -10.33 3.01 0.31
CA MET A 97 -9.65 2.96 1.60
C MET A 97 -9.69 4.27 2.36
N THR A 98 -9.68 5.40 1.64
CA THR A 98 -9.52 6.72 2.29
C THR A 98 -10.75 7.60 2.18
N GLY A 99 -11.67 7.28 1.29
CA GLY A 99 -12.82 8.14 1.01
C GLY A 99 -12.52 9.29 0.07
N MET A 100 -11.28 9.41 -0.42
CA MET A 100 -10.86 10.50 -1.29
C MET A 100 -10.14 9.96 -2.51
N THR A 101 -10.18 10.72 -3.61
CA THR A 101 -9.31 10.41 -4.73
C THR A 101 -7.89 10.85 -4.39
N PRO A 102 -6.87 10.31 -5.09
CA PRO A 102 -5.50 10.77 -4.86
C PRO A 102 -5.34 12.28 -5.06
N SER A 103 -6.02 12.85 -6.05
CA SER A 103 -5.94 14.29 -6.28
C SER A 103 -6.52 15.08 -5.14
N GLN A 104 -7.66 14.63 -4.60
CA GLN A 104 -8.28 15.29 -3.45
C GLN A 104 -7.37 15.22 -2.24
N PHE A 105 -6.75 14.08 -2.03
CA PHE A 105 -5.84 13.91 -0.90
C PHE A 105 -4.64 14.86 -1.03
N LYS A 106 -4.07 14.94 -2.21
CA LYS A 106 -2.92 15.82 -2.44
C LYS A 106 -3.28 17.28 -2.20
N GLN A 107 -4.44 17.71 -2.72
CA GLN A 107 -4.90 19.07 -2.51
C GLN A 107 -5.13 19.38 -1.04
N LEU A 108 -5.69 18.44 -0.30
CA LEU A 108 -5.92 18.63 1.12
C LEU A 108 -4.61 18.84 1.86
N LYS A 109 -3.58 18.07 1.53
CA LYS A 109 -2.28 18.21 2.20
C LYS A 109 -1.58 19.49 1.80
N GLU A 110 -1.65 19.88 0.55
CA GLU A 110 -1.05 21.13 0.10
C GLU A 110 -1.73 22.31 0.75
N HIS A 111 -3.04 22.27 0.83
CA HIS A 111 -3.80 23.34 1.47
C HIS A 111 -3.38 23.49 2.94
N LYS A 112 -3.17 22.38 3.63
CA LYS A 112 -2.78 22.43 5.04
C LYS A 112 -1.39 22.95 5.26
N ARG A 113 -0.57 23.02 4.21
CA ARG A 113 0.78 23.55 4.32
C ARG A 113 0.86 25.05 4.18
N GLU A 114 -0.23 25.65 3.68
CA GLU A 114 -0.21 27.09 3.40
C GLU A 114 -0.62 28.00 4.53
N PRO A 115 -1.38 27.54 5.51
CA PRO A 115 -2.10 28.48 6.38
C PRO A 115 -1.23 29.39 7.19
N LEU A 116 0.02 29.05 7.40
CA LEU A 116 0.88 29.92 8.21
C LEU A 116 1.08 31.27 7.58
N ASP A 117 1.03 31.32 6.25
CA ASP A 117 1.26 32.58 5.56
C ASP A 117 0.04 33.48 5.57
N GLU A 118 -1.09 32.93 5.94
CA GLU A 118 -2.35 33.65 5.86
C GLU A 118 -2.82 34.17 7.21
N ILE A 119 -2.09 33.85 8.22
CA ILE A 119 -2.38 34.31 9.54
C ILE A 119 -1.72 35.64 9.79
#